data_691752d5e3290e6a7948df63199d66a7
#
_entry.id   691752d5e3290e6a7948df63199d66a7
#
_cell.length_a   1.000
_cell.length_b   1.000
_cell.length_c   1.000
_cell.angle_alpha   90.00
_cell.angle_beta   90.00
_cell.angle_gamma   90.00
#
_symmetry.space_group_name_H-M   'P 1'
#
loop_
_entity.id
_entity.type
_entity.pdbx_description
1 polymer ?
#
loop_
_entity_poly.entity_id
_entity_poly.type
_entity_poly.pdbx_seq_one_letter_code
_entity_poly.pdbx_strand_id
1 'polypeptide(L)'
;MLVMKWKALAACALTAVALAVAGCGGGQSSSGKAGAPQGPDLKGKKLVMYVSFHEDTAKQLADSFKKKTGADVSFIRLPTGEALARIQAEKDAPKADIWLGGTADAHAKAAADGLLEAYKSPNAGMILPEYQDKDGYWYGTYLEVMSIGYNEKRFKEEFEPKGVKAPETLEDLLKPEFKGEIIMPDPRKSGTGNTFISSVLQQMGPEKGWAYLKALKPQVAQFTPSGFTPGQKTGAGEYLVCLNFISDQTLVSAKGQKIHSTIYDQAGWTTCPVGKIKNHTNDEAAKAFIDFVLTKEAGDILVKTTHGVACNPDVAPPPGMKPLKELPLFKEYDLIKAGADKQKNCDEFFAD
;
A
#
# COMPACT_ATOMS: atom_id res chain seq x y z
N MET A 1 -39.67 -19.09 -48.83
CA MET A 1 -40.37 -18.13 -49.71
C MET A 1 -39.87 -16.75 -49.29
N LEU A 2 -39.32 -15.93 -49.99
CA LEU A 2 -38.90 -15.42 -51.30
C LEU A 2 -37.68 -14.51 -50.98
N VAL A 3 -36.52 -14.67 -51.40
CA VAL A 3 -35.79 -14.46 -52.68
C VAL A 3 -36.02 -13.10 -53.33
N MET A 4 -34.94 -12.44 -53.54
CA MET A 4 -34.50 -11.68 -54.74
C MET A 4 -33.90 -10.32 -54.35
N LYS A 5 -32.58 -10.08 -54.53
CA LYS A 5 -31.74 -9.87 -55.73
C LYS A 5 -32.06 -8.57 -56.49
N TRP A 6 -31.09 -7.70 -56.68
CA TRP A 6 -30.37 -7.33 -57.92
C TRP A 6 -29.70 -5.96 -57.74
N LYS A 7 -28.41 -5.82 -57.92
CA LYS A 7 -27.61 -5.48 -59.16
C LYS A 7 -27.87 -4.03 -59.62
N ALA A 8 -26.96 -3.21 -60.08
CA ALA A 8 -25.54 -3.19 -60.41
C ALA A 8 -25.26 -1.91 -61.22
N LEU A 9 -23.99 -1.56 -61.41
CA LEU A 9 -23.38 -0.85 -62.58
C LEU A 9 -23.65 0.67 -62.72
N ALA A 10 -22.76 1.57 -63.13
CA ALA A 10 -21.53 1.60 -63.89
C ALA A 10 -20.88 3.00 -63.67
N ALA A 11 -19.64 3.23 -63.61
CA ALA A 11 -18.54 3.28 -64.57
C ALA A 11 -18.37 4.63 -65.32
N CYS A 12 -17.08 5.01 -65.48
CA CYS A 12 -16.50 6.03 -66.40
C CYS A 12 -16.41 7.49 -65.90
N ALA A 13 -15.38 8.28 -66.11
CA ALA A 13 -14.16 8.10 -66.94
C ALA A 13 -13.06 9.06 -66.49
N LEU A 14 -11.87 8.75 -66.88
CA LEU A 14 -10.59 9.49 -66.89
C LEU A 14 -10.64 10.93 -67.34
N THR A 15 -9.79 11.77 -66.74
CA THR A 15 -8.84 12.62 -67.51
C THR A 15 -7.60 12.96 -66.70
N ALA A 16 -6.44 12.63 -67.21
CA ALA A 16 -5.13 12.99 -66.73
C ALA A 16 -4.71 14.37 -67.30
N VAL A 17 -4.12 15.20 -66.43
CA VAL A 17 -3.20 16.25 -66.90
C VAL A 17 -2.01 16.24 -65.94
N ALA A 18 -0.84 15.87 -66.46
CA ALA A 18 0.45 16.00 -65.82
C ALA A 18 0.99 17.42 -66.09
N LEU A 19 1.53 18.09 -65.03
CA LEU A 19 2.52 19.14 -65.17
C LEU A 19 3.51 19.01 -64.01
N ALA A 20 4.74 18.68 -64.36
CA ALA A 20 5.88 18.66 -63.50
C ALA A 20 6.42 20.09 -63.28
N VAL A 21 6.67 20.47 -62.03
CA VAL A 21 7.70 21.49 -61.70
C VAL A 21 8.45 20.99 -60.47
N ALA A 22 9.76 20.89 -60.66
CA ALA A 22 10.74 20.55 -59.62
C ALA A 22 10.91 21.70 -58.63
N GLY A 23 11.01 21.39 -57.34
CA GLY A 23 11.38 22.34 -56.27
C GLY A 23 11.81 21.55 -55.03
N CYS A 24 13.11 21.53 -54.76
CA CYS A 24 13.78 20.99 -53.60
C CYS A 24 13.27 21.58 -52.29
N GLY A 25 13.13 20.77 -51.26
CA GLY A 25 12.94 21.23 -49.88
C GLY A 25 12.42 20.11 -48.98
N GLY A 26 13.33 19.30 -48.41
CA GLY A 26 12.97 18.23 -47.49
C GLY A 26 12.32 18.73 -46.20
N GLY A 27 11.29 18.06 -45.83
CA GLY A 27 10.59 18.24 -44.57
C GLY A 27 9.54 17.14 -44.47
N GLN A 28 9.97 15.91 -44.21
CA GLN A 28 9.08 14.80 -43.94
C GLN A 28 8.54 14.96 -42.53
N SER A 29 7.44 15.71 -42.39
CA SER A 29 6.64 15.71 -41.16
C SER A 29 5.96 14.35 -41.02
N SER A 30 6.67 13.41 -40.44
CA SER A 30 6.02 12.24 -39.89
C SER A 30 5.18 12.71 -38.70
N SER A 31 3.86 12.74 -38.88
CA SER A 31 2.91 12.78 -37.78
C SER A 31 3.06 11.50 -36.95
N GLY A 32 4.13 11.43 -36.16
CA GLY A 32 4.30 10.41 -35.13
C GLY A 32 3.19 10.65 -34.10
N LYS A 33 2.26 9.70 -33.99
CA LYS A 33 1.51 9.54 -32.74
C LYS A 33 2.54 9.59 -31.63
N ALA A 34 2.42 10.58 -30.75
CA ALA A 34 3.18 10.63 -29.50
C ALA A 34 2.81 9.33 -28.74
N GLY A 35 3.65 8.33 -28.85
CA GLY A 35 3.59 7.14 -28.02
C GLY A 35 3.71 7.59 -26.58
N ALA A 36 2.91 7.03 -25.68
CA ALA A 36 3.10 7.19 -24.26
C ALA A 36 4.59 6.95 -23.95
N PRO A 37 5.20 7.70 -23.01
CA PRO A 37 6.60 7.51 -22.67
C PRO A 37 6.82 6.04 -22.30
N GLN A 38 7.54 5.34 -23.14
CA GLN A 38 7.96 3.98 -22.86
C GLN A 38 9.06 4.07 -21.80
N GLY A 39 8.92 3.27 -20.72
CA GLY A 39 10.01 3.09 -19.77
C GLY A 39 11.25 2.47 -20.44
N PRO A 40 12.34 2.21 -19.70
CA PRO A 40 13.51 1.54 -20.25
C PRO A 40 13.12 0.17 -20.85
N ASP A 41 13.78 -0.22 -21.93
CA ASP A 41 13.60 -1.57 -22.49
C ASP A 41 14.31 -2.60 -21.60
N LEU A 42 13.52 -3.36 -20.85
CA LEU A 42 13.99 -4.40 -19.93
C LEU A 42 13.58 -5.80 -20.41
N LYS A 43 13.32 -5.96 -21.70
CA LYS A 43 12.96 -7.26 -22.28
C LYS A 43 14.01 -8.31 -21.95
N GLY A 44 13.56 -9.42 -21.36
CA GLY A 44 14.42 -10.51 -20.90
C GLY A 44 15.10 -10.28 -19.54
N LYS A 45 14.97 -9.11 -18.93
CA LYS A 45 15.40 -8.86 -17.55
C LYS A 45 14.35 -9.40 -16.57
N LYS A 46 14.81 -9.88 -15.42
CA LYS A 46 13.95 -10.37 -14.34
C LYS A 46 13.86 -9.34 -13.23
N LEU A 47 12.75 -9.37 -12.51
CA LEU A 47 12.56 -8.65 -11.26
C LEU A 47 11.83 -9.57 -10.28
N VAL A 48 12.40 -9.80 -9.12
CA VAL A 48 11.81 -10.59 -8.05
C VAL A 48 11.51 -9.69 -6.87
N MET A 49 10.28 -9.73 -6.35
CA MET A 49 9.87 -8.87 -5.25
C MET A 49 9.36 -9.67 -4.06
N TYR A 50 9.71 -9.25 -2.84
CA TYR A 50 8.94 -9.55 -1.64
C TYR A 50 7.89 -8.46 -1.47
N VAL A 51 6.63 -8.87 -1.29
CA VAL A 51 5.49 -7.96 -1.23
C VAL A 51 4.79 -8.11 0.11
N SER A 52 4.57 -6.99 0.81
CA SER A 52 3.96 -7.00 2.14
C SER A 52 2.64 -6.21 2.18
N PHE A 53 1.85 -6.30 1.11
CA PHE A 53 0.46 -5.82 1.01
C PHE A 53 -0.39 -6.78 0.15
N HIS A 54 -1.51 -6.32 -0.44
CA HIS A 54 -2.45 -7.15 -1.19
C HIS A 54 -1.87 -7.68 -2.50
N GLU A 55 -2.06 -8.96 -2.79
CA GLU A 55 -1.56 -9.61 -4.02
C GLU A 55 -2.13 -9.00 -5.30
N ASP A 56 -3.41 -8.62 -5.30
CA ASP A 56 -4.07 -7.98 -6.45
C ASP A 56 -3.40 -6.65 -6.81
N THR A 57 -2.99 -5.86 -5.80
CA THR A 57 -2.23 -4.63 -6.00
C THR A 57 -0.86 -4.90 -6.58
N ALA A 58 -0.12 -5.86 -6.01
CA ALA A 58 1.19 -6.26 -6.51
C ALA A 58 1.12 -6.72 -7.96
N LYS A 59 0.10 -7.52 -8.28
CA LYS A 59 -0.12 -8.00 -9.65
C LYS A 59 -0.39 -6.86 -10.62
N GLN A 60 -1.26 -5.89 -10.28
CA GLN A 60 -1.56 -4.77 -11.18
C GLN A 60 -0.34 -3.87 -11.40
N LEU A 61 0.49 -3.62 -10.37
CA LEU A 61 1.76 -2.89 -10.51
C LEU A 61 2.74 -3.66 -11.39
N ALA A 62 2.91 -4.97 -11.17
CA ALA A 62 3.78 -5.83 -11.95
C ALA A 62 3.36 -5.88 -13.43
N ASP A 63 2.06 -6.05 -13.70
CA ASP A 63 1.50 -6.09 -15.06
C ASP A 63 1.69 -4.75 -15.78
N SER A 64 1.47 -3.60 -15.09
CA SER A 64 1.71 -2.28 -15.66
C SER A 64 3.20 -2.04 -15.96
N PHE A 65 4.08 -2.39 -15.03
CA PHE A 65 5.53 -2.29 -15.22
C PHE A 65 6.02 -3.17 -16.37
N LYS A 66 5.58 -4.44 -16.43
CA LYS A 66 5.88 -5.37 -17.52
C LYS A 66 5.42 -4.83 -18.88
N LYS A 67 4.21 -4.26 -18.95
CA LYS A 67 3.67 -3.65 -20.18
C LYS A 67 4.53 -2.49 -20.68
N LYS A 68 5.11 -1.71 -19.76
CA LYS A 68 5.95 -0.56 -20.11
C LYS A 68 7.38 -0.91 -20.48
N THR A 69 7.94 -1.94 -19.85
CA THR A 69 9.38 -2.22 -19.92
C THR A 69 9.73 -3.55 -20.57
N GLY A 70 8.79 -4.49 -20.64
CA GLY A 70 9.04 -5.86 -21.10
C GLY A 70 9.71 -6.76 -20.06
N ALA A 71 9.96 -6.27 -18.82
CA ALA A 71 10.57 -7.05 -17.75
C ALA A 71 9.70 -8.25 -17.34
N ASP A 72 10.34 -9.35 -16.95
CA ASP A 72 9.67 -10.50 -16.34
C ASP A 72 9.62 -10.35 -14.83
N VAL A 73 8.41 -10.10 -14.28
CA VAL A 73 8.21 -9.76 -12.86
C VAL A 73 7.56 -10.93 -12.13
N SER A 74 8.15 -11.31 -11.01
CA SER A 74 7.60 -12.29 -10.08
C SER A 74 7.63 -11.76 -8.66
N PHE A 75 6.73 -12.24 -7.80
CA PHE A 75 6.71 -11.82 -6.40
C PHE A 75 6.21 -12.93 -5.47
N ILE A 76 6.59 -12.79 -4.19
CA ILE A 76 6.09 -13.61 -3.08
C ILE A 76 5.48 -12.66 -2.05
N ARG A 77 4.24 -12.91 -1.66
CA ARG A 77 3.57 -12.15 -0.60
C ARG A 77 3.94 -12.69 0.76
N LEU A 78 4.43 -11.81 1.65
CA LEU A 78 4.82 -12.10 3.03
C LEU A 78 4.31 -10.99 3.97
N PRO A 79 3.86 -11.29 5.18
CA PRO A 79 3.69 -10.28 6.23
C PRO A 79 5.00 -9.53 6.49
N THR A 80 4.90 -8.26 6.94
CA THR A 80 6.06 -7.37 7.13
C THR A 80 7.19 -8.03 7.95
N GLY A 81 6.85 -8.65 9.07
CA GLY A 81 7.84 -9.28 9.95
C GLY A 81 8.51 -10.51 9.31
N GLU A 82 7.74 -11.29 8.55
CA GLU A 82 8.26 -12.46 7.82
C GLU A 82 9.17 -12.03 6.65
N ALA A 83 8.80 -10.94 5.95
CA ALA A 83 9.62 -10.40 4.87
C ALA A 83 10.96 -9.90 5.42
N LEU A 84 10.96 -9.13 6.52
CA LEU A 84 12.19 -8.65 7.16
C LEU A 84 13.08 -9.80 7.64
N ALA A 85 12.50 -10.81 8.31
CA ALA A 85 13.25 -11.97 8.79
C ALA A 85 13.85 -12.77 7.62
N ARG A 86 13.13 -12.89 6.51
CA ARG A 86 13.60 -13.59 5.31
C ARG A 86 14.72 -12.82 4.63
N ILE A 87 14.59 -11.50 4.45
CA ILE A 87 15.64 -10.64 3.91
C ILE A 87 16.90 -10.75 4.76
N GLN A 88 16.77 -10.73 6.09
CA GLN A 88 17.89 -10.92 7.02
C GLN A 88 18.56 -12.30 6.87
N ALA A 89 17.79 -13.38 6.74
CA ALA A 89 18.30 -14.73 6.57
C ALA A 89 19.00 -14.92 5.22
N GLU A 90 18.58 -14.20 4.20
CA GLU A 90 19.09 -14.29 2.84
C GLU A 90 20.15 -13.21 2.51
N LYS A 91 20.64 -12.43 3.48
CA LYS A 91 21.49 -11.24 3.27
C LYS A 91 22.74 -11.48 2.42
N ASP A 92 23.32 -12.69 2.49
CA ASP A 92 24.53 -13.05 1.75
C ASP A 92 24.24 -13.62 0.35
N ALA A 93 22.98 -14.04 0.08
CA ALA A 93 22.51 -14.55 -1.19
C ALA A 93 21.02 -14.26 -1.40
N PRO A 94 20.62 -12.99 -1.61
CA PRO A 94 19.24 -12.56 -1.71
C PRO A 94 18.49 -13.29 -2.82
N LYS A 95 17.21 -13.59 -2.56
CA LYS A 95 16.31 -14.23 -3.54
C LYS A 95 15.33 -13.23 -4.16
N ALA A 96 15.32 -11.99 -3.68
CA ALA A 96 14.53 -10.90 -4.22
C ALA A 96 15.39 -9.64 -4.42
N ASP A 97 14.93 -8.77 -5.30
CA ASP A 97 15.61 -7.52 -5.67
C ASP A 97 14.98 -6.32 -4.93
N ILE A 98 13.68 -6.39 -4.71
CA ILE A 98 12.85 -5.32 -4.13
C ILE A 98 12.05 -5.87 -2.95
N TRP A 99 11.95 -5.06 -1.91
CA TRP A 99 10.90 -5.18 -0.90
C TRP A 99 9.88 -4.08 -1.10
N LEU A 100 8.63 -4.47 -1.42
CA LEU A 100 7.53 -3.55 -1.71
C LEU A 100 6.42 -3.70 -0.67
N GLY A 101 6.00 -2.60 -0.06
CA GLY A 101 4.98 -2.61 0.99
C GLY A 101 5.52 -2.97 2.37
N GLY A 102 4.63 -3.32 3.27
CA GLY A 102 4.94 -3.39 4.71
C GLY A 102 4.91 -2.00 5.32
N THR A 103 5.68 -1.77 6.37
CA THR A 103 5.66 -0.51 7.11
C THR A 103 7.02 0.17 7.09
N ALA A 104 7.04 1.51 7.13
CA ALA A 104 8.26 2.30 7.02
C ALA A 104 9.24 2.06 8.18
N ASP A 105 8.73 1.78 9.39
CA ASP A 105 9.57 1.39 10.54
C ASP A 105 10.39 0.12 10.26
N ALA A 106 9.80 -0.86 9.58
CA ALA A 106 10.49 -2.09 9.21
C ALA A 106 11.55 -1.85 8.11
N HIS A 107 11.26 -0.95 7.14
CA HIS A 107 12.24 -0.55 6.13
C HIS A 107 13.37 0.28 6.74
N ALA A 108 13.08 1.20 7.68
CA ALA A 108 14.09 1.95 8.42
C ALA A 108 15.00 1.01 9.21
N LYS A 109 14.44 -0.01 9.88
CA LYS A 109 15.19 -1.06 10.55
C LYS A 109 16.07 -1.85 9.58
N ALA A 110 15.52 -2.27 8.44
CA ALA A 110 16.27 -2.99 7.41
C ALA A 110 17.44 -2.14 6.86
N ALA A 111 17.22 -0.84 6.65
CA ALA A 111 18.28 0.09 6.24
C ALA A 111 19.39 0.22 7.31
N ALA A 112 19.00 0.40 8.58
CA ALA A 112 19.94 0.48 9.71
C ALA A 112 20.76 -0.82 9.90
N ASP A 113 20.14 -1.98 9.63
CA ASP A 113 20.81 -3.29 9.68
C ASP A 113 21.66 -3.59 8.42
N GLY A 114 21.72 -2.66 7.46
CA GLY A 114 22.48 -2.81 6.23
C GLY A 114 21.92 -3.85 5.25
N LEU A 115 20.59 -4.10 5.30
CA LEU A 115 19.89 -5.06 4.44
C LEU A 115 19.36 -4.43 3.16
N LEU A 116 19.23 -3.10 3.13
CA LEU A 116 18.81 -2.34 1.95
C LEU A 116 20.01 -1.62 1.32
N GLU A 117 19.89 -1.30 0.06
CA GLU A 117 20.86 -0.51 -0.70
C GLU A 117 20.23 0.80 -1.15
N ALA A 118 20.90 1.90 -0.90
CA ALA A 118 20.41 3.23 -1.26
C ALA A 118 20.37 3.41 -2.78
N TYR A 119 19.31 4.02 -3.27
CA TYR A 119 19.15 4.44 -4.65
C TYR A 119 18.46 5.79 -4.72
N LYS A 120 19.12 6.80 -5.29
CA LYS A 120 18.53 8.12 -5.51
C LYS A 120 17.68 8.10 -6.78
N SER A 121 16.40 7.82 -6.63
CA SER A 121 15.45 7.83 -7.74
C SER A 121 15.32 9.25 -8.33
N PRO A 122 15.33 9.44 -9.66
CA PRO A 122 14.99 10.71 -10.29
C PRO A 122 13.56 11.17 -9.97
N ASN A 123 12.68 10.24 -9.59
CA ASN A 123 11.30 10.50 -9.21
C ASN A 123 11.11 10.74 -7.69
N ALA A 124 12.19 10.77 -6.88
CA ALA A 124 12.10 11.01 -5.45
C ALA A 124 11.36 12.31 -5.09
N GLY A 125 11.51 13.36 -5.93
CA GLY A 125 10.80 14.63 -5.76
C GLY A 125 9.28 14.59 -5.95
N MET A 126 8.73 13.46 -6.44
CA MET A 126 7.29 13.24 -6.52
C MET A 126 6.67 12.82 -5.17
N ILE A 127 7.49 12.46 -4.18
CA ILE A 127 7.04 12.04 -2.85
C ILE A 127 7.44 13.12 -1.85
N LEU A 128 6.53 13.46 -0.91
CA LEU A 128 6.84 14.43 0.12
C LEU A 128 7.99 13.93 1.02
N PRO A 129 8.89 14.82 1.47
CA PRO A 129 10.09 14.43 2.23
C PRO A 129 9.81 13.60 3.49
N GLU A 130 8.71 13.85 4.17
CA GLU A 130 8.30 13.13 5.37
C GLU A 130 7.91 11.66 5.14
N TYR A 131 7.69 11.27 3.88
CA TYR A 131 7.30 9.92 3.50
C TYR A 131 8.40 9.12 2.79
N GLN A 132 9.66 9.55 2.91
CA GLN A 132 10.79 8.87 2.30
C GLN A 132 12.04 8.95 3.18
N ASP A 133 12.95 8.03 2.98
CA ASP A 133 14.26 8.09 3.61
C ASP A 133 15.16 9.13 2.91
N LYS A 134 15.82 10.01 3.70
CA LYS A 134 16.66 11.10 3.17
C LYS A 134 17.86 10.61 2.36
N ASP A 135 18.35 9.40 2.67
CA ASP A 135 19.50 8.79 2.03
C ASP A 135 19.11 7.87 0.86
N GLY A 136 17.79 7.64 0.67
CA GLY A 136 17.23 6.90 -0.47
C GLY A 136 17.21 5.39 -0.28
N TYR A 137 17.19 4.90 0.96
CA TYR A 137 17.03 3.48 1.24
C TYR A 137 15.62 2.98 0.99
N TRP A 138 14.61 3.86 1.16
CA TRP A 138 13.22 3.54 0.86
C TRP A 138 12.39 4.78 0.51
N TYR A 139 11.29 4.58 -0.20
CA TYR A 139 10.33 5.59 -0.60
C TYR A 139 8.93 5.12 -0.29
N GLY A 140 8.12 5.92 0.42
CA GLY A 140 6.71 5.64 0.66
C GLY A 140 5.92 5.69 -0.63
N THR A 141 5.04 4.73 -0.83
CA THR A 141 4.18 4.69 -2.02
C THR A 141 2.77 5.16 -1.72
N TYR A 142 2.20 4.71 -0.60
CA TYR A 142 0.92 5.20 -0.06
C TYR A 142 0.93 5.17 1.46
N LEU A 143 0.01 5.93 2.06
CA LEU A 143 -0.13 6.09 3.49
C LEU A 143 -1.18 5.12 4.05
N GLU A 144 -0.84 4.55 5.19
CA GLU A 144 -1.69 3.72 6.02
C GLU A 144 -1.95 4.40 7.36
N VAL A 145 -3.21 4.50 7.78
CA VAL A 145 -3.61 5.17 9.02
C VAL A 145 -4.39 4.20 9.90
N MET A 146 -4.03 4.14 11.16
CA MET A 146 -4.74 3.33 12.15
C MET A 146 -6.17 3.82 12.33
N SER A 147 -7.08 2.87 12.47
CA SER A 147 -8.51 3.14 12.62
C SER A 147 -9.20 2.07 13.45
N ILE A 148 -10.33 2.43 14.00
CA ILE A 148 -11.27 1.53 14.64
C ILE A 148 -12.37 1.23 13.62
N GLY A 149 -12.60 -0.05 13.33
CA GLY A 149 -13.69 -0.49 12.49
C GLY A 149 -14.66 -1.38 13.25
N TYR A 150 -15.95 -1.30 12.95
CA TYR A 150 -16.91 -2.25 13.50
C TYR A 150 -17.89 -2.74 12.42
N ASN A 151 -18.39 -3.97 12.61
CA ASN A 151 -19.41 -4.53 11.73
C ASN A 151 -20.76 -3.84 11.96
N GLU A 152 -21.22 -3.03 10.99
CA GLU A 152 -22.44 -2.23 11.10
C GLU A 152 -23.68 -3.06 11.41
N LYS A 153 -23.81 -4.23 10.77
CA LYS A 153 -24.97 -5.10 10.94
C LYS A 153 -25.02 -5.67 12.36
N ARG A 154 -23.92 -6.28 12.83
CA ARG A 154 -23.86 -6.84 14.18
C ARG A 154 -24.06 -5.76 15.25
N PHE A 155 -23.44 -4.59 15.05
CA PHE A 155 -23.60 -3.48 16.00
C PHE A 155 -25.07 -3.09 16.15
N LYS A 156 -25.77 -2.87 15.03
CA LYS A 156 -27.19 -2.48 15.00
C LYS A 156 -28.11 -3.56 15.59
N GLU A 157 -27.82 -4.81 15.37
CA GLU A 157 -28.66 -5.93 15.80
C GLU A 157 -28.40 -6.37 17.26
N GLU A 158 -27.15 -6.31 17.72
CA GLU A 158 -26.73 -6.96 18.98
C GLU A 158 -26.38 -5.96 20.10
N PHE A 159 -25.93 -4.73 19.76
CA PHE A 159 -25.38 -3.77 20.71
C PHE A 159 -26.20 -2.49 20.85
N GLU A 160 -26.63 -1.89 19.76
CA GLU A 160 -27.45 -0.67 19.77
C GLU A 160 -28.75 -0.82 20.59
N PRO A 161 -29.51 -1.94 20.52
CA PRO A 161 -30.71 -2.14 21.33
C PRO A 161 -30.45 -2.21 22.83
N LYS A 162 -29.20 -2.46 23.25
CA LYS A 162 -28.75 -2.46 24.66
C LYS A 162 -28.27 -1.09 25.12
N GLY A 163 -28.34 -0.06 24.26
CA GLY A 163 -27.88 1.28 24.55
C GLY A 163 -26.36 1.46 24.48
N VAL A 164 -25.62 0.48 23.89
CA VAL A 164 -24.18 0.58 23.70
C VAL A 164 -23.88 1.60 22.60
N LYS A 165 -22.90 2.47 22.84
CA LYS A 165 -22.42 3.42 21.83
C LYS A 165 -21.31 2.78 21.00
N ALA A 166 -21.29 3.09 19.71
CA ALA A 166 -20.23 2.63 18.81
C ALA A 166 -18.83 3.07 19.29
N PRO A 167 -17.80 2.25 19.11
CA PRO A 167 -16.44 2.60 19.49
C PRO A 167 -15.83 3.55 18.47
N GLU A 168 -15.45 4.76 18.89
CA GLU A 168 -14.83 5.79 18.05
C GLU A 168 -13.46 6.23 18.58
N THR A 169 -13.18 5.97 19.86
CA THR A 169 -11.95 6.36 20.55
C THR A 169 -11.19 5.15 21.10
N LEU A 170 -9.92 5.33 21.41
CA LEU A 170 -9.12 4.27 22.04
C LEU A 170 -9.70 3.87 23.42
N GLU A 171 -10.23 4.83 24.17
CA GLU A 171 -10.86 4.59 25.47
C GLU A 171 -12.13 3.73 25.34
N ASP A 172 -12.89 3.87 24.25
CA ASP A 172 -14.08 3.05 24.02
C ASP A 172 -13.75 1.57 23.93
N LEU A 173 -12.56 1.21 23.41
CA LEU A 173 -12.11 -0.18 23.30
C LEU A 173 -11.90 -0.88 24.66
N LEU A 174 -11.80 -0.11 25.74
CA LEU A 174 -11.65 -0.65 27.09
C LEU A 174 -13.00 -0.95 27.78
N LYS A 175 -14.12 -0.58 27.15
CA LYS A 175 -15.45 -0.83 27.71
C LYS A 175 -15.74 -2.33 27.77
N PRO A 176 -16.36 -2.82 28.86
CA PRO A 176 -16.61 -4.25 29.05
C PRO A 176 -17.50 -4.86 27.97
N GLU A 177 -18.33 -4.06 27.29
CA GLU A 177 -19.21 -4.49 26.21
C GLU A 177 -18.45 -5.03 24.98
N PHE A 178 -17.19 -4.58 24.78
CA PHE A 178 -16.36 -5.00 23.67
C PHE A 178 -15.36 -6.12 24.03
N LYS A 179 -15.38 -6.59 25.27
CA LYS A 179 -14.47 -7.65 25.72
C LYS A 179 -14.73 -8.94 24.96
N GLY A 180 -13.68 -9.46 24.31
CA GLY A 180 -13.76 -10.66 23.47
C GLY A 180 -14.36 -10.43 22.08
N GLU A 181 -14.67 -9.17 21.72
CA GLU A 181 -15.19 -8.79 20.41
C GLU A 181 -14.16 -8.01 19.55
N ILE A 182 -12.97 -7.77 20.09
CA ILE A 182 -11.90 -7.02 19.41
C ILE A 182 -10.92 -8.00 18.77
N ILE A 183 -10.59 -7.76 17.51
CA ILE A 183 -9.52 -8.43 16.78
C ILE A 183 -8.49 -7.42 16.30
N MET A 184 -7.20 -7.71 16.47
CA MET A 184 -6.11 -6.84 16.01
C MET A 184 -4.91 -7.64 15.50
N PRO A 185 -3.98 -7.02 14.74
CA PRO A 185 -2.77 -7.68 14.29
C PRO A 185 -1.77 -7.92 15.42
N ASP A 186 -1.07 -9.07 15.38
CA ASP A 186 0.05 -9.39 16.29
C ASP A 186 1.27 -8.50 15.97
N PRO A 187 1.72 -7.64 16.87
CA PRO A 187 2.83 -6.70 16.62
C PRO A 187 4.16 -7.39 16.34
N ARG A 188 4.34 -8.64 16.77
CA ARG A 188 5.56 -9.43 16.49
C ARG A 188 5.67 -9.76 15.00
N LYS A 189 4.53 -10.02 14.34
CA LYS A 189 4.43 -10.51 12.95
C LYS A 189 3.99 -9.42 11.96
N SER A 190 3.10 -8.53 12.40
CA SER A 190 2.48 -7.49 11.57
C SER A 190 3.08 -6.12 11.85
N GLY A 191 3.44 -5.40 10.79
CA GLY A 191 3.79 -3.99 10.88
C GLY A 191 2.63 -3.14 11.41
N THR A 192 1.39 -3.43 11.01
CA THR A 192 0.18 -2.77 11.51
C THR A 192 0.06 -2.85 13.03
N GLY A 193 0.28 -4.02 13.60
CA GLY A 193 0.27 -4.20 15.06
C GLY A 193 1.40 -3.41 15.74
N ASN A 194 2.60 -3.38 15.15
CA ASN A 194 3.70 -2.55 15.67
C ASN A 194 3.39 -1.05 15.57
N THR A 195 2.83 -0.59 14.45
CA THR A 195 2.40 0.81 14.29
C THR A 195 1.43 1.22 15.38
N PHE A 196 0.44 0.37 15.70
CA PHE A 196 -0.50 0.65 16.78
C PHE A 196 0.20 0.79 18.13
N ILE A 197 0.94 -0.22 18.58
CA ILE A 197 1.61 -0.19 19.90
C ILE A 197 2.58 0.97 20.00
N SER A 198 3.41 1.18 18.97
CA SER A 198 4.43 2.22 18.98
C SER A 198 3.81 3.62 18.98
N SER A 199 2.71 3.84 18.24
CA SER A 199 2.01 5.14 18.24
C SER A 199 1.35 5.44 19.58
N VAL A 200 0.72 4.45 20.22
CA VAL A 200 0.15 4.60 21.56
C VAL A 200 1.22 4.98 22.59
N LEU A 201 2.37 4.28 22.56
CA LEU A 201 3.46 4.56 23.49
C LEU A 201 4.10 5.94 23.26
N GLN A 202 4.23 6.36 22.01
CA GLN A 202 4.78 7.67 21.69
C GLN A 202 3.80 8.81 21.99
N GLN A 203 2.50 8.63 21.70
CA GLN A 203 1.46 9.61 21.94
C GLN A 203 1.17 9.82 23.43
N MET A 204 0.97 8.74 24.18
CA MET A 204 0.57 8.78 25.58
C MET A 204 1.76 8.85 26.57
N GLY A 205 2.98 8.62 26.05
CA GLY A 205 4.15 8.38 26.86
C GLY A 205 4.20 6.97 27.48
N PRO A 206 5.37 6.53 27.97
CA PRO A 206 5.56 5.12 28.36
C PRO A 206 4.65 4.69 29.52
N GLU A 207 4.44 5.53 30.52
CA GLU A 207 3.63 5.17 31.69
C GLU A 207 2.16 4.95 31.33
N LYS A 208 1.51 5.97 30.72
CA LYS A 208 0.10 5.91 30.34
C LYS A 208 -0.12 4.94 29.16
N GLY A 209 0.79 4.92 28.20
CA GLY A 209 0.72 4.03 27.04
C GLY A 209 0.76 2.56 27.46
N TRP A 210 1.65 2.18 28.37
CA TRP A 210 1.68 0.82 28.90
C TRP A 210 0.46 0.49 29.76
N ALA A 211 -0.02 1.43 30.57
CA ALA A 211 -1.26 1.22 31.33
C ALA A 211 -2.44 0.94 30.39
N TYR A 212 -2.57 1.73 29.31
CA TYR A 212 -3.61 1.53 28.30
C TYR A 212 -3.46 0.17 27.58
N LEU A 213 -2.26 -0.17 27.09
CA LEU A 213 -2.01 -1.40 26.35
C LEU A 213 -2.25 -2.66 27.22
N LYS A 214 -1.87 -2.61 28.51
CA LYS A 214 -2.15 -3.68 29.47
C LYS A 214 -3.65 -3.83 29.75
N ALA A 215 -4.40 -2.73 29.72
CA ALA A 215 -5.87 -2.77 29.84
C ALA A 215 -6.54 -3.27 28.55
N LEU A 216 -6.01 -2.94 27.38
CA LEU A 216 -6.54 -3.38 26.09
C LEU A 216 -6.28 -4.86 25.82
N LYS A 217 -5.10 -5.39 26.19
CA LYS A 217 -4.71 -6.79 25.89
C LYS A 217 -5.79 -7.83 26.23
N PRO A 218 -6.40 -7.82 27.43
CA PRO A 218 -7.47 -8.78 27.80
C PRO A 218 -8.82 -8.53 27.12
N GLN A 219 -9.02 -7.39 26.44
CA GLN A 219 -10.20 -7.12 25.62
C GLN A 219 -10.13 -7.82 24.27
N VAL A 220 -8.91 -8.06 23.77
CA VAL A 220 -8.64 -8.62 22.44
C VAL A 220 -8.89 -10.12 22.43
N ALA A 221 -9.83 -10.57 21.58
CA ALA A 221 -10.14 -11.98 21.39
C ALA A 221 -9.09 -12.72 20.56
N GLN A 222 -8.52 -12.06 19.54
CA GLN A 222 -7.56 -12.69 18.64
C GLN A 222 -6.49 -11.70 18.14
N PHE A 223 -5.24 -12.18 18.14
CA PHE A 223 -4.12 -11.54 17.46
C PHE A 223 -3.81 -12.27 16.14
N THR A 224 -3.72 -11.55 15.03
CA THR A 224 -3.54 -12.13 13.69
C THR A 224 -2.15 -11.86 13.12
N PRO A 225 -1.56 -12.77 12.33
CA PRO A 225 -0.25 -12.55 11.73
C PRO A 225 -0.26 -11.47 10.63
N SER A 226 -1.40 -11.22 10.00
CA SER A 226 -1.57 -10.23 8.92
C SER A 226 -2.38 -9.04 9.40
N GLY A 227 -1.99 -7.81 9.00
CA GLY A 227 -2.73 -6.57 9.26
C GLY A 227 -4.11 -6.53 8.62
N PHE A 228 -4.30 -7.22 7.48
CA PHE A 228 -5.56 -7.24 6.74
C PHE A 228 -6.64 -8.15 7.36
N THR A 229 -6.23 -9.24 7.99
CA THR A 229 -7.16 -10.25 8.54
C THR A 229 -8.20 -9.69 9.52
N PRO A 230 -7.88 -8.74 10.42
CA PRO A 230 -8.88 -8.16 11.31
C PRO A 230 -10.07 -7.55 10.56
N GLY A 231 -9.81 -6.74 9.53
CA GLY A 231 -10.88 -6.17 8.69
C GLY A 231 -11.72 -7.25 8.00
N GLN A 232 -11.09 -8.29 7.45
CA GLN A 232 -11.81 -9.40 6.81
C GLN A 232 -12.76 -10.12 7.78
N LYS A 233 -12.28 -10.48 8.96
CA LYS A 233 -13.07 -11.20 9.97
C LYS A 233 -14.19 -10.33 10.57
N THR A 234 -13.93 -9.06 10.79
CA THR A 234 -14.96 -8.11 11.23
C THR A 234 -15.99 -7.89 10.12
N GLY A 235 -15.57 -7.72 8.89
CA GLY A 235 -16.50 -7.63 7.75
C GLY A 235 -17.39 -8.86 7.61
N ALA A 236 -16.84 -10.06 7.84
CA ALA A 236 -17.59 -11.31 7.84
C ALA A 236 -18.50 -11.49 9.06
N GLY A 237 -18.38 -10.65 10.11
CA GLY A 237 -19.17 -10.72 11.34
C GLY A 237 -18.63 -11.71 12.36
N GLU A 238 -17.41 -12.27 12.19
CA GLU A 238 -16.80 -13.15 13.18
C GLU A 238 -16.45 -12.41 14.48
N TYR A 239 -16.04 -11.14 14.35
CA TYR A 239 -15.78 -10.21 15.46
C TYR A 239 -16.54 -8.91 15.21
N LEU A 240 -16.88 -8.22 16.29
CA LEU A 240 -17.57 -6.93 16.18
C LEU A 240 -16.61 -5.82 15.76
N VAL A 241 -15.42 -5.73 16.36
CA VAL A 241 -14.50 -4.60 16.24
C VAL A 241 -13.14 -5.06 15.70
N CYS A 242 -12.60 -4.34 14.71
CA CYS A 242 -11.23 -4.48 14.28
C CYS A 242 -10.42 -3.21 14.55
N LEU A 243 -9.15 -3.41 14.88
CA LEU A 243 -8.18 -2.36 15.06
C LEU A 243 -7.05 -2.58 14.05
N ASN A 244 -7.14 -1.92 12.89
CA ASN A 244 -6.16 -2.02 11.80
C ASN A 244 -6.21 -0.78 10.90
N PHE A 245 -5.55 -0.79 9.75
CA PHE A 245 -5.55 0.35 8.85
C PHE A 245 -6.91 0.57 8.18
N ILE A 246 -7.28 1.84 8.00
CA ILE A 246 -8.56 2.23 7.39
C ILE A 246 -8.69 1.78 5.94
N SER A 247 -7.60 1.76 5.20
CA SER A 247 -7.54 1.27 3.82
C SER A 247 -8.00 -0.19 3.72
N ASP A 248 -7.54 -1.04 4.63
CA ASP A 248 -7.94 -2.45 4.74
C ASP A 248 -9.45 -2.60 5.01
N GLN A 249 -9.99 -1.79 5.93
CA GLN A 249 -11.42 -1.78 6.27
C GLN A 249 -12.25 -1.30 5.09
N THR A 250 -11.81 -0.23 4.42
CA THR A 250 -12.48 0.33 3.24
C THR A 250 -12.48 -0.67 2.08
N LEU A 251 -11.36 -1.39 1.87
CA LEU A 251 -11.26 -2.42 0.84
C LEU A 251 -12.24 -3.58 1.10
N VAL A 252 -12.41 -3.99 2.35
CA VAL A 252 -13.40 -5.01 2.76
C VAL A 252 -14.81 -4.50 2.52
N SER A 253 -15.10 -3.24 2.88
CA SER A 253 -16.41 -2.61 2.66
C SER A 253 -16.74 -2.48 1.17
N ALA A 254 -15.76 -2.15 0.33
CA ALA A 254 -15.92 -2.08 -1.13
C ALA A 254 -16.29 -3.45 -1.76
N LYS A 255 -15.95 -4.56 -1.08
CA LYS A 255 -16.34 -5.93 -1.45
C LYS A 255 -17.72 -6.35 -0.91
N GLY A 256 -18.46 -5.42 -0.32
CA GLY A 256 -19.86 -5.64 0.13
C GLY A 256 -20.03 -6.01 1.60
N GLN A 257 -18.94 -6.09 2.37
CA GLN A 257 -18.97 -6.36 3.81
C GLN A 257 -18.93 -5.03 4.59
N LYS A 258 -20.04 -4.62 5.18
CA LYS A 258 -20.18 -3.30 5.82
C LYS A 258 -19.39 -3.17 7.11
N ILE A 259 -18.30 -2.41 7.05
CA ILE A 259 -17.54 -1.94 8.21
C ILE A 259 -17.71 -0.42 8.29
N HIS A 260 -18.17 0.07 9.43
CA HIS A 260 -18.01 1.49 9.75
C HIS A 260 -16.60 1.71 10.26
N SER A 261 -15.92 2.73 9.73
CA SER A 261 -14.51 2.97 10.01
C SER A 261 -14.30 4.39 10.52
N THR A 262 -13.60 4.53 11.64
CA THR A 262 -13.26 5.83 12.26
C THR A 262 -11.76 5.94 12.43
N ILE A 263 -11.13 6.95 11.81
CA ILE A 263 -9.78 7.38 12.18
C ILE A 263 -9.90 8.17 13.48
N TYR A 264 -9.38 7.61 14.57
CA TYR A 264 -9.38 8.30 15.87
C TYR A 264 -8.37 9.46 15.88
N ASP A 265 -8.54 10.40 16.82
CA ASP A 265 -7.66 11.57 16.92
C ASP A 265 -6.20 11.16 17.19
N GLN A 266 -5.27 11.84 16.54
CA GLN A 266 -3.83 11.53 16.57
C GLN A 266 -3.53 10.05 16.27
N ALA A 267 -4.19 9.51 15.25
CA ALA A 267 -4.01 8.12 14.86
C ALA A 267 -2.58 7.83 14.43
N GLY A 268 -2.08 6.67 14.84
CA GLY A 268 -0.80 6.15 14.34
C GLY A 268 -0.85 5.90 12.83
N TRP A 269 0.26 6.07 12.16
CA TRP A 269 0.33 5.94 10.71
C TRP A 269 1.68 5.39 10.26
N THR A 270 1.73 4.93 9.03
CA THR A 270 2.97 4.55 8.35
C THR A 270 2.81 4.77 6.85
N THR A 271 3.90 4.73 6.11
CA THR A 271 3.83 4.53 4.66
C THR A 271 4.09 3.07 4.31
N CYS A 272 3.60 2.63 3.17
CA CYS A 272 3.98 1.36 2.55
C CYS A 272 5.12 1.62 1.56
N PRO A 273 6.38 1.33 1.93
CA PRO A 273 7.51 1.74 1.11
C PRO A 273 7.87 0.75 0.01
N VAL A 274 8.76 1.21 -0.86
CA VAL A 274 9.59 0.39 -1.74
C VAL A 274 11.04 0.59 -1.36
N GLY A 275 11.80 -0.49 -1.22
CA GLY A 275 13.23 -0.47 -0.93
C GLY A 275 13.98 -1.50 -1.78
N LYS A 276 15.21 -1.18 -2.16
CA LYS A 276 16.10 -2.07 -2.91
C LYS A 276 16.87 -2.96 -1.93
N ILE A 277 16.77 -4.28 -2.09
CA ILE A 277 17.47 -5.24 -1.23
C ILE A 277 18.96 -5.23 -1.59
N LYS A 278 19.83 -5.19 -0.57
CA LYS A 278 21.29 -5.19 -0.77
C LYS A 278 21.76 -6.51 -1.37
N ASN A 279 22.81 -6.48 -2.18
CA ASN A 279 23.43 -7.64 -2.86
C ASN A 279 22.47 -8.39 -3.82
N HIS A 280 21.35 -7.78 -4.24
CA HIS A 280 20.44 -8.33 -5.24
C HIS A 280 21.12 -8.43 -6.62
N THR A 281 20.50 -9.15 -7.56
CA THR A 281 21.12 -9.46 -8.86
C THR A 281 20.61 -8.62 -10.03
N ASN A 282 19.38 -8.10 -9.96
CA ASN A 282 18.71 -7.44 -11.10
C ASN A 282 18.62 -5.91 -10.90
N ASP A 283 19.76 -5.24 -10.71
CA ASP A 283 19.85 -3.83 -10.30
C ASP A 283 19.14 -2.87 -11.28
N GLU A 284 19.27 -3.07 -12.59
CA GLU A 284 18.62 -2.22 -13.60
C GLU A 284 17.10 -2.29 -13.49
N ALA A 285 16.53 -3.50 -13.39
CA ALA A 285 15.09 -3.69 -13.25
C ALA A 285 14.58 -3.20 -11.88
N ALA A 286 15.35 -3.36 -10.81
CA ALA A 286 15.04 -2.88 -9.48
C ALA A 286 14.95 -1.34 -9.43
N LYS A 287 15.93 -0.62 -9.99
CA LYS A 287 15.94 0.84 -10.11
C LYS A 287 14.76 1.33 -10.93
N ALA A 288 14.54 0.74 -12.11
CA ALA A 288 13.44 1.12 -12.98
C ALA A 288 12.06 0.88 -12.31
N PHE A 289 11.92 -0.17 -11.50
CA PHE A 289 10.68 -0.41 -10.76
C PHE A 289 10.47 0.62 -9.65
N ILE A 290 11.52 1.02 -8.92
CA ILE A 290 11.42 2.11 -7.95
C ILE A 290 10.99 3.39 -8.65
N ASP A 291 11.62 3.75 -9.78
CA ASP A 291 11.24 4.94 -10.54
C ASP A 291 9.78 4.90 -11.00
N PHE A 292 9.31 3.74 -11.45
CA PHE A 292 7.93 3.53 -11.88
C PHE A 292 6.94 3.67 -10.73
N VAL A 293 7.19 3.02 -9.59
CA VAL A 293 6.21 2.97 -8.50
C VAL A 293 5.98 4.32 -7.82
N LEU A 294 6.90 5.29 -7.99
CA LEU A 294 6.75 6.66 -7.51
C LEU A 294 5.96 7.57 -8.46
N THR A 295 5.65 7.12 -9.68
CA THR A 295 4.89 7.91 -10.64
C THR A 295 3.41 8.05 -10.26
N LYS A 296 2.76 9.08 -10.82
CA LYS A 296 1.31 9.26 -10.68
C LYS A 296 0.52 8.03 -11.15
N GLU A 297 0.92 7.40 -12.26
CA GLU A 297 0.25 6.21 -12.79
C GLU A 297 0.26 5.05 -11.78
N ALA A 298 1.39 4.77 -11.17
CA ALA A 298 1.49 3.75 -10.13
C ALA A 298 0.70 4.16 -8.87
N GLY A 299 0.70 5.45 -8.52
CA GLY A 299 -0.12 6.00 -7.45
C GLY A 299 -1.62 5.81 -7.69
N ASP A 300 -2.09 6.04 -8.92
CA ASP A 300 -3.50 5.80 -9.30
C ASP A 300 -3.87 4.30 -9.16
N ILE A 301 -2.96 3.38 -9.51
CA ILE A 301 -3.14 1.93 -9.29
C ILE A 301 -3.23 1.64 -7.79
N LEU A 302 -2.30 2.17 -6.99
CA LEU A 302 -2.26 1.98 -5.55
C LEU A 302 -3.57 2.45 -4.89
N VAL A 303 -3.98 3.70 -5.13
CA VAL A 303 -5.23 4.25 -4.57
C VAL A 303 -6.44 3.41 -4.94
N LYS A 304 -6.55 3.00 -6.21
CA LYS A 304 -7.67 2.19 -6.70
C LYS A 304 -7.72 0.81 -6.04
N THR A 305 -6.59 0.21 -5.75
CA THR A 305 -6.52 -1.20 -5.32
C THR A 305 -6.35 -1.38 -3.83
N THR A 306 -5.79 -0.39 -3.12
CA THR A 306 -5.60 -0.43 -1.67
C THR A 306 -6.61 0.41 -0.90
N HIS A 307 -7.25 1.39 -1.54
CA HIS A 307 -8.01 2.45 -0.89
C HIS A 307 -7.18 3.31 0.10
N GLY A 308 -5.85 3.22 0.04
CA GLY A 308 -4.92 4.09 0.77
C GLY A 308 -4.71 5.43 0.05
N VAL A 309 -4.16 6.42 0.75
CA VAL A 309 -3.83 7.73 0.18
C VAL A 309 -2.40 7.70 -0.35
N ALA A 310 -2.19 8.00 -1.63
CA ALA A 310 -0.85 7.99 -2.21
C ALA A 310 0.07 9.02 -1.53
N CYS A 311 1.35 8.67 -1.36
CA CYS A 311 2.38 9.60 -0.88
C CYS A 311 2.80 10.62 -1.96
N ASN A 312 2.43 10.40 -3.20
CA ASN A 312 2.55 11.36 -4.29
C ASN A 312 1.35 12.33 -4.25
N PRO A 313 1.53 13.65 -3.97
CA PRO A 313 0.44 14.59 -3.80
C PRO A 313 -0.35 14.89 -5.08
N ASP A 314 0.16 14.52 -6.26
CA ASP A 314 -0.53 14.69 -7.54
C ASP A 314 -1.57 13.59 -7.80
N VAL A 315 -1.66 12.60 -6.91
CA VAL A 315 -2.65 11.52 -6.97
C VAL A 315 -3.85 11.88 -6.09
N ALA A 316 -5.04 11.82 -6.66
CA ALA A 316 -6.26 12.07 -5.89
C ALA A 316 -6.48 11.01 -4.80
N PRO A 317 -6.93 11.38 -3.60
CA PRO A 317 -7.27 10.41 -2.56
C PRO A 317 -8.46 9.53 -3.00
N PRO A 318 -8.63 8.36 -2.38
CA PRO A 318 -9.79 7.51 -2.65
C PRO A 318 -11.10 8.21 -2.26
N PRO A 319 -12.23 7.88 -2.91
CA PRO A 319 -13.53 8.46 -2.58
C PRO A 319 -13.87 8.34 -1.09
N GLY A 320 -14.31 9.45 -0.49
CA GLY A 320 -14.68 9.50 0.93
C GLY A 320 -13.50 9.70 1.90
N MET A 321 -12.25 9.64 1.44
CA MET A 321 -11.07 9.93 2.24
C MET A 321 -10.68 11.41 2.13
N LYS A 322 -10.27 12.00 3.26
CA LYS A 322 -9.72 13.35 3.28
C LYS A 322 -8.36 13.39 2.57
N PRO A 323 -7.99 14.54 1.98
CA PRO A 323 -6.64 14.75 1.48
C PRO A 323 -5.59 14.49 2.57
N LEU A 324 -4.40 14.05 2.15
CA LEU A 324 -3.29 13.67 3.02
C LEU A 324 -3.02 14.67 4.17
N LYS A 325 -3.07 15.98 3.87
CA LYS A 325 -2.79 17.06 4.83
C LYS A 325 -3.90 17.27 5.89
N GLU A 326 -5.08 16.71 5.68
CA GLU A 326 -6.27 16.87 6.54
C GLU A 326 -6.54 15.64 7.42
N LEU A 327 -5.73 14.60 7.31
CA LEU A 327 -5.87 13.41 8.13
C LEU A 327 -5.44 13.71 9.58
N PRO A 328 -6.15 13.20 10.61
CA PRO A 328 -5.86 13.44 12.03
C PRO A 328 -4.70 12.56 12.51
N LEU A 329 -3.54 12.72 11.87
CA LEU A 329 -2.34 11.93 12.15
C LEU A 329 -1.61 12.42 13.39
N PHE A 330 -1.02 11.49 14.13
CA PHE A 330 -0.03 11.81 15.15
C PHE A 330 1.26 12.31 14.47
N LYS A 331 1.45 13.64 14.43
CA LYS A 331 2.52 14.29 13.65
C LYS A 331 3.93 14.00 14.16
N GLU A 332 4.08 13.83 15.47
CA GLU A 332 5.34 13.56 16.14
C GLU A 332 5.72 12.07 16.14
N TYR A 333 5.00 11.24 15.36
CA TYR A 333 5.28 9.81 15.28
C TYR A 333 6.65 9.54 14.64
N ASP A 334 7.55 8.97 15.45
CA ASP A 334 8.90 8.60 15.04
C ASP A 334 8.94 7.14 14.55
N LEU A 335 8.95 6.98 13.23
CA LEU A 335 9.01 5.68 12.56
C LEU A 335 10.31 4.93 12.82
N ILE A 336 11.44 5.65 12.97
CA ILE A 336 12.74 5.04 13.23
C ILE A 336 12.75 4.44 14.64
N LYS A 337 12.27 5.21 15.61
CA LYS A 337 12.11 4.74 16.99
C LYS A 337 11.13 3.55 17.08
N ALA A 338 10.03 3.57 16.35
CA ALA A 338 9.07 2.46 16.29
C ALA A 338 9.72 1.15 15.81
N GLY A 339 10.59 1.22 14.82
CA GLY A 339 11.37 0.07 14.32
C GLY A 339 12.44 -0.41 15.31
N ALA A 340 13.17 0.52 15.93
CA ALA A 340 14.23 0.22 16.91
C ALA A 340 13.67 -0.43 18.19
N ASP A 341 12.54 0.08 18.68
CA ASP A 341 11.92 -0.38 19.94
C ASP A 341 11.00 -1.61 19.76
N LYS A 342 10.76 -2.05 18.53
CA LYS A 342 9.76 -3.10 18.23
C LYS A 342 9.91 -4.35 19.09
N GLN A 343 11.10 -4.95 19.13
CA GLN A 343 11.34 -6.19 19.88
C GLN A 343 11.02 -5.99 21.37
N LYS A 344 11.57 -4.94 21.98
CA LYS A 344 11.31 -4.58 23.37
C LYS A 344 9.84 -4.37 23.65
N ASN A 345 9.15 -3.62 22.79
CA ASN A 345 7.71 -3.33 22.96
C ASN A 345 6.86 -4.60 22.82
N CYS A 346 7.22 -5.49 21.90
CA CYS A 346 6.53 -6.78 21.76
C CYS A 346 6.72 -7.67 22.98
N ASP A 347 7.95 -7.76 23.50
CA ASP A 347 8.27 -8.57 24.68
C ASP A 347 7.51 -8.06 25.91
N GLU A 348 7.49 -6.74 26.14
CA GLU A 348 6.72 -6.11 27.22
C GLU A 348 5.21 -6.29 27.07
N PHE A 349 4.66 -6.13 25.83
CA PHE A 349 3.23 -6.28 25.57
C PHE A 349 2.72 -7.70 25.83
N PHE A 350 3.55 -8.71 25.53
CA PHE A 350 3.19 -10.12 25.75
C PHE A 350 3.75 -10.70 27.05
N ALA A 351 4.49 -9.93 27.82
CA ALA A 351 4.83 -10.33 29.19
C ALA A 351 3.57 -10.59 30.03
N ASP A 352 3.65 -11.58 30.93
CA ASP A 352 2.55 -12.02 31.80
C ASP A 352 2.23 -10.99 32.89
#